data_713f9501f0a7dbdbb947e36e7ca41a28
#
_entry.id   713f9501f0a7dbdbb947e36e7ca41a28
#
_cell.length_a   1.000
_cell.length_b   1.000
_cell.length_c   1.000
_cell.angle_alpha   90.00
_cell.angle_beta   90.00
_cell.angle_gamma   90.00
#
_symmetry.space_group_name_H-M   'P 1'
#
loop_
_entity.id
_entity.type
_entity.pdbx_description
1 polymer ?
#
loop_
_entity_poly.entity_id
_entity_poly.type
_entity_poly.pdbx_seq_one_letter_code
_entity_poly.pdbx_strand_id
1 'polypeptide(L)'
;MTVLNKRKWVLITIQRYLKTFKEIPGPKSMPFIGTLHHYLPLIGKFKFSELHHNGLKKYQKHGPVVREEIVPGVNVIWLFDPNDMEMMFRCEGKYPQRRSHLALQKFRLDRPYIYNTGGLLPINGPDWFRLRKIFQKGLSGPVAVKKLLRGSNSITSEWLERVKCVRKKTNVDYLPELSRLFLELTGDAVLDLRLNSFSKEELNKNSRTSRLIKSAYDTNSIILKLDNGPQLWRKFDTFLYKKLKNAQLYMEDVAIDLLSLKMSLFSERNINKDLTLLEQYLSCPDLDFKDIIGMICDFLLAGIDTATYSTSFLLYHIGKEPGVQMELYKEAHKLLPNKNSPVTEQVLNDAYYAKATLKELFRLRPISVGIGRVLDETAVFSGYEVPQDVC
;
A
#
# COMPACT_ATOMS: atom_id res chain seq x y z
N MET A 1 -54.00 8.40 4.29
CA MET A 1 -52.77 8.50 3.48
C MET A 1 -51.76 7.58 4.15
N THR A 2 -51.55 6.41 3.59
CA THR A 2 -50.75 5.31 4.15
C THR A 2 -49.23 5.63 4.10
N VAL A 3 -48.46 5.09 5.04
CA VAL A 3 -46.99 5.22 5.18
C VAL A 3 -46.27 4.92 3.88
N LEU A 4 -46.79 4.03 3.04
CA LEU A 4 -46.30 3.71 1.70
C LEU A 4 -46.35 4.90 0.72
N ASN A 5 -47.39 5.73 0.81
CA ASN A 5 -47.50 6.92 -0.04
C ASN A 5 -46.51 8.02 0.40
N LYS A 6 -46.24 8.18 1.69
CA LYS A 6 -45.25 9.13 2.17
C LYS A 6 -43.84 8.75 1.73
N ARG A 7 -43.46 7.45 1.80
CA ARG A 7 -42.16 6.97 1.29
C ARG A 7 -42.00 7.18 -0.22
N LYS A 8 -43.02 6.94 -1.01
CA LYS A 8 -43.04 7.19 -2.45
C LYS A 8 -42.87 8.68 -2.80
N TRP A 9 -43.55 9.58 -2.07
CA TRP A 9 -43.40 11.01 -2.25
C TRP A 9 -42.01 11.53 -1.84
N VAL A 10 -41.45 11.03 -0.76
CA VAL A 10 -40.08 11.37 -0.33
C VAL A 10 -39.06 10.91 -1.38
N LEU A 11 -39.18 9.70 -1.91
CA LEU A 11 -38.30 9.18 -2.96
C LEU A 11 -38.43 10.00 -4.26
N ILE A 12 -39.65 10.35 -4.69
CA ILE A 12 -39.87 11.17 -5.89
C ILE A 12 -39.35 12.60 -5.69
N THR A 13 -39.47 13.15 -4.48
CA THR A 13 -38.93 14.48 -4.17
C THR A 13 -37.40 14.47 -4.14
N ILE A 14 -36.77 13.44 -3.60
CA ILE A 14 -35.31 13.29 -3.61
C ILE A 14 -34.79 13.13 -5.05
N GLN A 15 -35.45 12.33 -5.87
CA GLN A 15 -35.06 12.17 -7.30
C GLN A 15 -35.14 13.47 -8.10
N ARG A 16 -36.04 14.42 -7.75
CA ARG A 16 -36.14 15.73 -8.42
C ARG A 16 -34.97 16.67 -8.15
N TYR A 17 -34.18 16.44 -7.11
CA TYR A 17 -33.03 17.28 -6.73
C TYR A 17 -31.68 16.62 -7.02
N LEU A 18 -31.65 15.37 -7.50
CA LEU A 18 -30.39 14.72 -7.88
C LEU A 18 -29.87 15.28 -9.20
N LYS A 19 -28.62 15.67 -9.19
CA LYS A 19 -27.89 16.07 -10.37
C LYS A 19 -27.39 14.85 -11.11
N THR A 20 -27.40 14.92 -12.43
CA THR A 20 -26.95 13.81 -13.27
C THR A 20 -25.43 13.67 -13.28
N PHE A 21 -24.94 12.50 -13.67
CA PHE A 21 -23.50 12.23 -13.86
C PHE A 21 -22.80 13.25 -14.77
N LYS A 22 -23.48 13.77 -15.76
CA LYS A 22 -22.92 14.77 -16.70
C LYS A 22 -22.75 16.14 -16.09
N GLU A 23 -23.48 16.46 -15.04
CA GLU A 23 -23.40 17.73 -14.31
C GLU A 23 -22.27 17.77 -13.26
N ILE A 24 -21.62 16.62 -13.00
CA ILE A 24 -20.47 16.58 -12.08
C ILE A 24 -19.36 17.47 -12.66
N PRO A 25 -18.88 18.47 -11.89
CA PRO A 25 -17.84 19.38 -12.35
C PRO A 25 -16.50 18.66 -12.52
N GLY A 26 -15.69 19.17 -13.46
CA GLY A 26 -14.36 18.59 -13.67
C GLY A 26 -13.57 19.24 -14.79
N PRO A 27 -12.33 18.80 -15.02
CA PRO A 27 -11.51 19.27 -16.12
C PRO A 27 -12.14 18.86 -17.45
N LYS A 28 -12.09 19.76 -18.44
CA LYS A 28 -12.64 19.51 -19.77
C LYS A 28 -11.87 18.38 -20.45
N SER A 29 -12.59 17.36 -20.89
CA SER A 29 -12.07 16.28 -21.73
C SER A 29 -11.92 16.73 -23.17
N MET A 30 -10.87 16.27 -23.85
CA MET A 30 -10.67 16.47 -25.29
C MET A 30 -10.99 15.19 -26.06
N PRO A 31 -11.54 15.28 -27.29
CA PRO A 31 -11.72 14.13 -28.14
C PRO A 31 -10.41 13.34 -28.27
N PHE A 32 -10.49 12.00 -28.32
CA PHE A 32 -9.38 11.04 -28.47
C PHE A 32 -8.37 10.94 -27.34
N ILE A 33 -8.14 11.99 -26.54
CA ILE A 33 -7.08 12.00 -25.50
C ILE A 33 -7.61 12.23 -24.08
N GLY A 34 -8.92 12.51 -23.93
CA GLY A 34 -9.49 12.77 -22.62
C GLY A 34 -8.85 13.96 -21.91
N THR A 35 -8.56 13.81 -20.62
CA THR A 35 -7.85 14.82 -19.81
C THR A 35 -6.35 14.61 -19.75
N LEU A 36 -5.77 13.62 -20.47
CA LEU A 36 -4.32 13.38 -20.50
C LEU A 36 -3.50 14.60 -20.92
N HIS A 37 -4.07 15.51 -21.74
CA HIS A 37 -3.40 16.76 -22.10
C HIS A 37 -3.03 17.63 -20.90
N HIS A 38 -3.75 17.50 -19.77
CA HIS A 38 -3.41 18.19 -18.53
C HIS A 38 -2.17 17.62 -17.82
N TYR A 39 -1.70 16.44 -18.22
CA TYR A 39 -0.53 15.76 -17.66
C TYR A 39 0.68 15.80 -18.60
N LEU A 40 0.58 16.46 -19.76
CA LEU A 40 1.70 16.56 -20.69
C LEU A 40 2.82 17.43 -20.11
N PRO A 41 4.09 17.05 -20.31
CA PRO A 41 5.23 17.87 -19.94
C PRO A 41 5.13 19.27 -20.60
N LEU A 42 5.56 20.30 -19.90
CA LEU A 42 5.63 21.71 -20.32
C LEU A 42 4.29 22.46 -20.41
N ILE A 43 3.19 21.83 -20.85
CA ILE A 43 1.89 22.48 -21.06
C ILE A 43 0.82 22.03 -20.07
N GLY A 44 1.00 20.87 -19.46
CA GLY A 44 0.05 20.29 -18.52
C GLY A 44 0.00 21.02 -17.16
N LYS A 45 -1.21 21.11 -16.59
CA LYS A 45 -1.45 21.71 -15.27
C LYS A 45 -1.21 20.74 -14.12
N PHE A 46 -1.14 19.44 -14.42
CA PHE A 46 -1.00 18.34 -13.48
C PHE A 46 0.29 17.57 -13.74
N LYS A 47 0.86 17.00 -12.68
CA LYS A 47 2.06 16.15 -12.78
C LYS A 47 1.79 14.80 -12.13
N PHE A 48 2.12 13.71 -12.79
CA PHE A 48 2.01 12.37 -12.20
C PHE A 48 2.86 12.17 -10.93
N SER A 49 3.93 12.95 -10.77
CA SER A 49 4.76 12.96 -9.55
C SER A 49 4.15 13.74 -8.38
N GLU A 50 3.08 14.51 -8.61
CA GLU A 50 2.50 15.42 -7.62
C GLU A 50 0.98 15.18 -7.49
N LEU A 51 0.54 13.92 -7.37
CA LEU A 51 -0.89 13.57 -7.35
C LEU A 51 -1.66 14.25 -6.21
N HIS A 52 -1.05 14.43 -5.04
CA HIS A 52 -1.64 15.14 -3.91
C HIS A 52 -1.90 16.62 -4.22
N HIS A 53 -0.97 17.30 -4.90
CA HIS A 53 -1.17 18.66 -5.36
C HIS A 53 -2.24 18.76 -6.45
N ASN A 54 -2.29 17.76 -7.34
CA ASN A 54 -3.34 17.70 -8.35
C ASN A 54 -4.73 17.54 -7.72
N GLY A 55 -4.86 16.70 -6.70
CA GLY A 55 -6.09 16.51 -5.93
C GLY A 55 -6.54 17.83 -5.30
N LEU A 56 -5.63 18.54 -4.60
CA LEU A 56 -5.92 19.83 -4.00
C LEU A 56 -6.41 20.86 -5.03
N LYS A 57 -5.71 20.98 -6.18
CA LYS A 57 -6.12 21.89 -7.27
C LYS A 57 -7.50 21.54 -7.82
N LYS A 58 -7.82 20.24 -7.95
CA LYS A 58 -9.14 19.79 -8.41
C LYS A 58 -10.21 20.17 -7.41
N TYR A 59 -10.01 19.85 -6.13
CA TYR A 59 -10.92 20.23 -5.04
C TYR A 59 -11.19 21.72 -4.99
N GLN A 60 -10.14 22.55 -4.97
CA GLN A 60 -10.25 24.02 -4.91
C GLN A 60 -11.01 24.61 -6.10
N LYS A 61 -10.88 23.99 -7.27
CA LYS A 61 -11.50 24.51 -8.50
C LYS A 61 -12.90 23.98 -8.75
N HIS A 62 -13.16 22.73 -8.38
CA HIS A 62 -14.36 22.02 -8.82
C HIS A 62 -15.25 21.57 -7.65
N GLY A 63 -14.75 21.64 -6.41
CA GLY A 63 -15.48 21.23 -5.20
C GLY A 63 -15.25 19.78 -4.77
N PRO A 64 -16.13 19.25 -3.89
CA PRO A 64 -15.91 17.99 -3.20
C PRO A 64 -16.03 16.73 -4.08
N VAL A 65 -16.73 16.83 -5.21
CA VAL A 65 -16.90 15.74 -6.17
C VAL A 65 -16.45 16.22 -7.55
N VAL A 66 -15.50 15.52 -8.15
CA VAL A 66 -14.90 15.92 -9.44
C VAL A 66 -14.88 14.76 -10.41
N ARG A 67 -15.47 14.94 -11.59
CA ARG A 67 -15.42 13.96 -12.67
C ARG A 67 -14.23 14.25 -13.59
N GLU A 68 -13.44 13.24 -13.86
CA GLU A 68 -12.31 13.30 -14.79
C GLU A 68 -12.39 12.13 -15.78
N GLU A 69 -12.51 12.43 -17.04
CA GLU A 69 -12.38 11.44 -18.10
C GLU A 69 -10.92 11.36 -18.55
N ILE A 70 -10.12 10.48 -17.92
CA ILE A 70 -8.68 10.41 -18.14
C ILE A 70 -8.33 10.09 -19.59
N VAL A 71 -8.99 9.08 -20.15
CA VAL A 71 -9.00 8.75 -21.58
C VAL A 71 -10.45 8.56 -21.98
N PRO A 72 -10.80 8.70 -23.26
CA PRO A 72 -12.19 8.55 -23.71
C PRO A 72 -12.83 7.25 -23.19
N GLY A 73 -14.00 7.39 -22.57
CA GLY A 73 -14.75 6.28 -21.98
C GLY A 73 -14.28 5.85 -20.58
N VAL A 74 -13.15 6.33 -20.08
CA VAL A 74 -12.67 5.99 -18.73
C VAL A 74 -12.88 7.17 -17.78
N ASN A 75 -13.99 7.13 -17.06
CA ASN A 75 -14.33 8.13 -16.05
C ASN A 75 -13.82 7.74 -14.68
N VAL A 76 -13.25 8.72 -13.98
CA VAL A 76 -12.86 8.64 -12.57
C VAL A 76 -13.57 9.73 -11.81
N ILE A 77 -14.21 9.39 -10.70
CA ILE A 77 -14.80 10.34 -9.78
C ILE A 77 -13.89 10.50 -8.58
N TRP A 78 -13.42 11.71 -8.38
CA TRP A 78 -12.62 12.07 -7.22
C TRP A 78 -13.55 12.55 -6.11
N LEU A 79 -13.56 11.83 -5.00
CA LEU A 79 -14.30 12.19 -3.78
C LEU A 79 -13.34 12.83 -2.79
N PHE A 80 -13.67 14.02 -2.32
CA PHE A 80 -12.86 14.76 -1.34
C PHE A 80 -13.60 14.98 -0.02
N ASP A 81 -14.93 14.76 0.02
CA ASP A 81 -15.72 14.84 1.24
C ASP A 81 -15.64 13.52 2.02
N PRO A 82 -15.34 13.55 3.35
CA PRO A 82 -15.27 12.35 4.16
C PRO A 82 -16.57 11.56 4.23
N ASN A 83 -17.74 12.23 4.17
CA ASN A 83 -19.03 11.54 4.20
C ASN A 83 -19.30 10.77 2.91
N ASP A 84 -18.90 11.34 1.75
CA ASP A 84 -18.99 10.66 0.47
C ASP A 84 -18.02 9.46 0.43
N MET A 85 -16.80 9.60 1.00
CA MET A 85 -15.85 8.50 1.13
C MET A 85 -16.40 7.38 2.03
N GLU A 86 -17.00 7.72 3.16
CA GLU A 86 -17.66 6.75 4.04
C GLU A 86 -18.81 6.04 3.31
N MET A 87 -19.64 6.79 2.57
CA MET A 87 -20.73 6.22 1.76
C MET A 87 -20.18 5.24 0.72
N MET A 88 -19.12 5.60 0.01
CA MET A 88 -18.48 4.71 -0.97
C MET A 88 -18.04 3.40 -0.31
N PHE A 89 -17.39 3.44 0.86
CA PHE A 89 -16.99 2.22 1.58
C PHE A 89 -18.17 1.41 2.11
N ARG A 90 -19.29 2.04 2.46
CA ARG A 90 -20.51 1.34 2.88
C ARG A 90 -21.25 0.66 1.72
N CYS A 91 -21.10 1.19 0.50
CA CYS A 91 -21.64 0.59 -0.72
C CYS A 91 -20.75 -0.56 -1.25
N GLU A 92 -19.56 -0.79 -0.66
CA GLU A 92 -18.73 -1.94 -1.02
C GLU A 92 -19.46 -3.25 -0.71
N GLY A 93 -19.54 -4.11 -1.68
CA GLY A 93 -20.01 -5.47 -1.48
C GLY A 93 -18.94 -6.37 -0.83
N LYS A 94 -19.22 -7.66 -0.76
CA LYS A 94 -18.29 -8.68 -0.25
C LYS A 94 -16.96 -8.72 -1.03
N TYR A 95 -16.98 -8.29 -2.28
CA TYR A 95 -15.87 -8.36 -3.22
C TYR A 95 -15.56 -6.97 -3.80
N PRO A 96 -14.94 -6.07 -3.01
CA PRO A 96 -14.65 -4.72 -3.48
C PRO A 96 -13.84 -4.72 -4.78
N GLN A 97 -14.33 -4.00 -5.77
CA GLN A 97 -13.70 -3.89 -7.08
C GLN A 97 -12.67 -2.76 -7.08
N ARG A 98 -11.45 -3.04 -7.50
CA ARG A 98 -10.34 -2.08 -7.54
C ARG A 98 -9.70 -2.04 -8.91
N ARG A 99 -9.33 -0.87 -9.37
CA ARG A 99 -8.57 -0.70 -10.60
C ARG A 99 -7.16 -0.24 -10.25
N SER A 100 -6.30 -1.18 -9.90
CA SER A 100 -4.91 -0.87 -9.55
C SER A 100 -3.97 -2.01 -9.91
N HIS A 101 -2.69 -1.70 -10.08
CA HIS A 101 -1.61 -2.66 -10.36
C HIS A 101 -1.83 -3.49 -11.64
N LEU A 102 -2.48 -2.89 -12.66
CA LEU A 102 -2.85 -3.58 -13.90
C LEU A 102 -1.63 -4.11 -14.66
N ALA A 103 -0.53 -3.34 -14.69
CA ALA A 103 0.71 -3.77 -15.34
C ALA A 103 1.37 -4.94 -14.59
N LEU A 104 1.29 -4.97 -13.26
CA LEU A 104 1.75 -6.09 -12.43
C LEU A 104 0.89 -7.32 -12.67
N GLN A 105 -0.43 -7.14 -12.73
CA GLN A 105 -1.37 -8.22 -13.05
C GLN A 105 -1.01 -8.90 -14.37
N LYS A 106 -0.81 -8.10 -15.43
CA LYS A 106 -0.40 -8.63 -16.74
C LYS A 106 0.92 -9.42 -16.64
N PHE A 107 1.93 -8.86 -15.99
CA PHE A 107 3.23 -9.54 -15.82
C PHE A 107 3.05 -10.94 -15.21
N ARG A 108 2.24 -11.07 -14.16
CA ARG A 108 2.01 -12.34 -13.47
C ARG A 108 1.15 -13.30 -14.28
N LEU A 109 0.08 -12.82 -14.92
CA LEU A 109 -0.77 -13.66 -15.77
C LEU A 109 -0.07 -14.16 -17.04
N ASP A 110 0.92 -13.42 -17.54
CA ASP A 110 1.80 -13.88 -18.64
C ASP A 110 2.77 -15.00 -18.18
N ARG A 111 2.78 -15.38 -16.88
CA ARG A 111 3.69 -16.36 -16.26
C ARG A 111 2.92 -17.43 -15.44
N PRO A 112 2.01 -18.19 -16.07
CA PRO A 112 1.11 -19.12 -15.35
C PRO A 112 1.83 -20.32 -14.72
N TYR A 113 3.11 -20.53 -15.06
CA TYR A 113 3.94 -21.55 -14.42
C TYR A 113 4.49 -21.11 -13.05
N ILE A 114 4.50 -19.79 -12.73
CA ILE A 114 4.91 -19.25 -11.44
C ILE A 114 3.72 -18.73 -10.62
N TYR A 115 2.68 -18.20 -11.27
CA TYR A 115 1.55 -17.55 -10.61
C TYR A 115 0.22 -18.14 -11.04
N ASN A 116 -0.69 -18.37 -10.10
CA ASN A 116 -2.08 -18.74 -10.38
C ASN A 116 -2.93 -17.53 -10.75
N THR A 117 -2.62 -16.39 -10.14
CA THR A 117 -3.39 -15.16 -10.27
C THR A 117 -2.47 -13.95 -10.40
N GLY A 118 -3.05 -12.77 -10.60
CA GLY A 118 -2.29 -11.53 -10.58
C GLY A 118 -1.70 -11.15 -9.20
N GLY A 119 -2.01 -11.91 -8.13
CA GLY A 119 -1.60 -11.64 -6.75
C GLY A 119 -2.59 -10.77 -5.98
N LEU A 120 -2.40 -10.65 -4.67
CA LEU A 120 -3.36 -10.02 -3.77
C LEU A 120 -3.61 -8.53 -4.07
N LEU A 121 -2.60 -7.82 -4.59
CA LEU A 121 -2.70 -6.38 -4.87
C LEU A 121 -3.61 -6.07 -6.07
N PRO A 122 -3.48 -6.72 -7.26
CA PRO A 122 -4.27 -6.37 -8.44
C PRO A 122 -5.59 -7.12 -8.60
N ILE A 123 -5.74 -8.33 -8.03
CA ILE A 123 -6.94 -9.14 -8.27
C ILE A 123 -8.15 -8.64 -7.50
N ASN A 124 -9.33 -8.99 -7.99
CA ASN A 124 -10.63 -8.71 -7.41
C ASN A 124 -11.47 -9.99 -7.30
N GLY A 125 -12.67 -9.88 -6.74
CA GLY A 125 -13.65 -10.97 -6.72
C GLY A 125 -13.34 -12.11 -5.75
N PRO A 126 -13.88 -13.31 -6.01
CA PRO A 126 -13.75 -14.48 -5.13
C PRO A 126 -12.31 -14.92 -4.87
N ASP A 127 -11.42 -14.86 -5.88
CA ASP A 127 -10.00 -15.21 -5.72
C ASP A 127 -9.27 -14.26 -4.78
N TRP A 128 -9.54 -12.96 -4.90
CA TRP A 128 -9.02 -11.98 -3.94
C TRP A 128 -9.49 -12.30 -2.53
N PHE A 129 -10.78 -12.60 -2.36
CA PHE A 129 -11.35 -12.88 -1.04
C PHE A 129 -10.75 -14.15 -0.41
N ARG A 130 -10.54 -15.20 -1.21
CA ARG A 130 -9.89 -16.45 -0.79
C ARG A 130 -8.48 -16.15 -0.23
N LEU A 131 -7.64 -15.52 -1.03
CA LEU A 131 -6.27 -15.18 -0.63
C LEU A 131 -6.24 -14.21 0.56
N ARG A 132 -7.06 -13.15 0.52
CA ARG A 132 -7.13 -12.14 1.58
C ARG A 132 -7.51 -12.74 2.93
N LYS A 133 -8.52 -13.61 2.96
CA LYS A 133 -8.99 -14.28 4.17
C LYS A 133 -7.89 -15.12 4.83
N ILE A 134 -7.11 -15.83 4.03
CA ILE A 134 -6.05 -16.72 4.53
C ILE A 134 -4.87 -15.85 5.01
N PHE A 135 -4.35 -14.98 4.16
CA PHE A 135 -3.15 -14.21 4.48
C PHE A 135 -3.35 -13.21 5.62
N GLN A 136 -4.52 -12.58 5.70
CA GLN A 136 -4.81 -11.65 6.79
C GLN A 136 -4.87 -12.32 8.16
N LYS A 137 -5.36 -13.56 8.24
CA LYS A 137 -5.54 -14.28 9.52
C LYS A 137 -4.24 -14.39 10.32
N GLY A 138 -3.11 -14.59 9.63
CA GLY A 138 -1.80 -14.73 10.28
C GLY A 138 -1.09 -13.40 10.58
N LEU A 139 -1.55 -12.28 9.99
CA LEU A 139 -0.89 -10.96 10.12
C LEU A 139 -1.61 -10.02 11.06
N SER A 140 -2.88 -10.28 11.38
CA SER A 140 -3.69 -9.39 12.20
C SER A 140 -4.12 -10.05 13.51
N GLY A 141 -4.27 -9.22 14.53
CA GLY A 141 -4.72 -9.64 15.85
C GLY A 141 -3.59 -9.72 16.90
N PRO A 142 -3.96 -9.79 18.19
CA PRO A 142 -3.00 -9.73 19.31
C PRO A 142 -1.93 -10.83 19.28
N VAL A 143 -2.30 -12.04 18.88
CA VAL A 143 -1.37 -13.18 18.79
C VAL A 143 -0.28 -12.96 17.75
N ALA A 144 -0.67 -12.42 16.57
CA ALA A 144 0.28 -12.09 15.51
C ALA A 144 1.24 -10.99 15.97
N VAL A 145 0.73 -9.91 16.56
CA VAL A 145 1.54 -8.81 17.10
C VAL A 145 2.56 -9.32 18.12
N LYS A 146 2.14 -10.17 19.06
CA LYS A 146 3.02 -10.74 20.07
C LYS A 146 4.16 -11.58 19.48
N LYS A 147 3.87 -12.37 18.43
CA LYS A 147 4.90 -13.15 17.72
C LYS A 147 5.93 -12.25 17.05
N LEU A 148 5.49 -11.15 16.43
CA LEU A 148 6.36 -10.22 15.71
C LEU A 148 7.22 -9.34 16.62
N LEU A 149 6.80 -9.06 17.86
CA LEU A 149 7.50 -8.16 18.77
C LEU A 149 8.94 -8.59 19.07
N ARG A 150 9.19 -9.89 19.21
CA ARG A 150 10.52 -10.39 19.56
C ARG A 150 11.54 -10.11 18.45
N GLY A 151 11.21 -10.45 17.23
CA GLY A 151 12.05 -10.17 16.06
C GLY A 151 12.21 -8.67 15.84
N SER A 152 11.11 -7.92 15.90
CA SER A 152 11.13 -6.46 15.73
C SER A 152 12.01 -5.75 16.76
N ASN A 153 11.99 -6.16 18.05
CA ASN A 153 12.87 -5.60 19.08
C ASN A 153 14.35 -5.84 18.75
N SER A 154 14.70 -7.06 18.36
CA SER A 154 16.07 -7.43 18.02
C SER A 154 16.58 -6.64 16.81
N ILE A 155 15.80 -6.62 15.73
CA ILE A 155 16.16 -5.92 14.48
C ILE A 155 16.27 -4.41 14.70
N THR A 156 15.33 -3.83 15.44
CA THR A 156 15.37 -2.40 15.74
C THR A 156 16.56 -2.03 16.62
N SER A 157 16.91 -2.86 17.59
CA SER A 157 18.09 -2.63 18.44
C SER A 157 19.38 -2.67 17.63
N GLU A 158 19.53 -3.63 16.73
CA GLU A 158 20.68 -3.74 15.82
C GLU A 158 20.76 -2.51 14.89
N TRP A 159 19.63 -2.08 14.34
CA TRP A 159 19.57 -0.88 13.51
C TRP A 159 19.92 0.39 14.28
N LEU A 160 19.49 0.53 15.53
CA LEU A 160 19.84 1.68 16.38
C LEU A 160 21.34 1.77 16.64
N GLU A 161 22.03 0.64 16.88
CA GLU A 161 23.50 0.63 17.00
C GLU A 161 24.17 1.09 15.69
N ARG A 162 23.66 0.65 14.57
CA ARG A 162 24.12 1.09 13.26
C ARG A 162 23.91 2.60 13.05
N VAL A 163 22.74 3.14 13.40
CA VAL A 163 22.43 4.57 13.29
C VAL A 163 23.39 5.43 14.13
N LYS A 164 23.82 4.95 15.32
CA LYS A 164 24.82 5.65 16.13
C LYS A 164 26.14 5.88 15.38
N CYS A 165 26.52 4.95 14.51
CA CYS A 165 27.72 5.08 13.69
C CYS A 165 27.48 6.01 12.49
N VAL A 166 26.32 5.89 11.85
CA VAL A 166 25.96 6.64 10.63
C VAL A 166 25.77 8.13 10.96
N ARG A 167 25.11 8.48 12.06
CA ARG A 167 24.84 9.87 12.48
C ARG A 167 26.07 10.73 12.71
N LYS A 168 27.26 10.14 12.85
CA LYS A 168 28.51 10.87 13.00
C LYS A 168 29.01 11.49 11.69
N LYS A 169 28.45 11.08 10.57
CA LYS A 169 28.75 11.64 9.25
C LYS A 169 27.91 12.90 9.00
N THR A 170 28.44 13.85 8.27
CA THR A 170 27.70 15.03 7.82
C THR A 170 26.79 14.70 6.64
N ASN A 171 25.63 15.33 6.56
CA ASN A 171 24.69 15.22 5.45
C ASN A 171 24.26 13.78 5.10
N VAL A 172 23.86 13.01 6.11
CA VAL A 172 23.42 11.64 5.92
C VAL A 172 21.98 11.58 5.40
N ASP A 173 21.79 10.88 4.29
CA ASP A 173 20.46 10.43 3.87
C ASP A 173 20.12 9.14 4.62
N TYR A 174 19.09 9.21 5.48
CA TYR A 174 18.61 8.06 6.27
C TYR A 174 17.66 7.15 5.51
N LEU A 175 17.20 7.53 4.33
CA LEU A 175 16.25 6.72 3.56
C LEU A 175 16.77 5.31 3.24
N PRO A 176 18.02 5.12 2.78
CA PRO A 176 18.60 3.78 2.58
C PRO A 176 18.69 2.95 3.88
N GLU A 177 18.99 3.59 5.02
CA GLU A 177 19.08 2.89 6.30
C GLU A 177 17.71 2.42 6.79
N LEU A 178 16.67 3.24 6.63
CA LEU A 178 15.29 2.86 6.93
C LEU A 178 14.79 1.76 5.98
N SER A 179 15.15 1.83 4.71
CA SER A 179 14.77 0.78 3.74
C SER A 179 15.31 -0.59 4.14
N ARG A 180 16.54 -0.64 4.66
CA ARG A 180 17.13 -1.87 5.19
C ARG A 180 16.43 -2.36 6.44
N LEU A 181 16.09 -1.45 7.37
CA LEU A 181 15.31 -1.77 8.54
C LEU A 181 13.99 -2.44 8.18
N PHE A 182 13.23 -1.83 7.26
CA PHE A 182 11.92 -2.38 6.89
C PHE A 182 12.02 -3.61 5.99
N LEU A 183 13.10 -3.79 5.26
CA LEU A 183 13.38 -5.06 4.59
C LEU A 183 13.60 -6.19 5.61
N GLU A 184 14.43 -5.97 6.65
CA GLU A 184 14.65 -6.97 7.72
C GLU A 184 13.38 -7.27 8.48
N LEU A 185 12.62 -6.24 8.88
CA LEU A 185 11.34 -6.41 9.57
C LEU A 185 10.32 -7.19 8.72
N THR A 186 10.27 -6.95 7.41
CA THR A 186 9.39 -7.67 6.50
C THR A 186 9.83 -9.12 6.32
N GLY A 187 11.13 -9.37 6.17
CA GLY A 187 11.70 -10.72 6.08
C GLY A 187 11.43 -11.54 7.34
N ASP A 188 11.67 -10.97 8.50
CA ASP A 188 11.38 -11.61 9.79
C ASP A 188 9.87 -11.89 9.97
N ALA A 189 9.02 -10.89 9.71
CA ALA A 189 7.58 -11.00 9.92
C ALA A 189 6.91 -12.03 9.01
N VAL A 190 7.31 -12.10 7.74
CA VAL A 190 6.63 -12.91 6.73
C VAL A 190 7.29 -14.27 6.54
N LEU A 191 8.62 -14.29 6.53
CA LEU A 191 9.41 -15.47 6.20
C LEU A 191 10.07 -16.12 7.41
N ASP A 192 10.10 -15.42 8.58
CA ASP A 192 10.91 -15.81 9.74
C ASP A 192 12.37 -16.03 9.32
N LEU A 193 12.89 -15.12 8.51
CA LEU A 193 14.24 -15.12 7.97
C LEU A 193 14.88 -13.74 8.09
N ARG A 194 16.16 -13.73 8.51
CA ARG A 194 17.01 -12.55 8.49
C ARG A 194 17.74 -12.48 7.14
N LEU A 195 17.63 -11.33 6.48
CA LEU A 195 18.27 -11.10 5.18
C LEU A 195 19.68 -10.53 5.31
N ASN A 196 20.08 -10.18 6.54
CA ASN A 196 21.39 -9.62 6.91
C ASN A 196 21.75 -8.34 6.15
N SER A 197 20.75 -7.53 5.82
CA SER A 197 20.90 -6.30 5.01
C SER A 197 21.79 -5.24 5.68
N PHE A 198 22.10 -5.39 6.97
CA PHE A 198 23.01 -4.52 7.71
C PHE A 198 24.48 -4.93 7.60
N SER A 199 24.80 -6.09 7.03
CA SER A 199 26.18 -6.55 6.88
C SER A 199 26.98 -5.68 5.92
N LYS A 200 28.29 -5.65 6.07
CA LYS A 200 29.18 -4.82 5.23
C LYS A 200 29.07 -5.16 3.73
N GLU A 201 28.91 -6.45 3.43
CA GLU A 201 28.77 -6.99 2.09
C GLU A 201 27.48 -6.48 1.44
N GLU A 202 26.39 -6.41 2.22
CA GLU A 202 25.07 -5.97 1.76
C GLU A 202 24.91 -4.45 1.65
N LEU A 203 25.90 -3.66 2.10
CA LEU A 203 25.91 -2.21 1.87
C LEU A 203 26.27 -1.80 0.44
N ASN A 204 26.82 -2.71 -0.33
CA ASN A 204 27.12 -2.46 -1.74
C ASN A 204 25.82 -2.27 -2.53
N LYS A 205 25.81 -1.30 -3.47
CA LYS A 205 24.62 -1.02 -4.32
C LYS A 205 24.20 -2.22 -5.20
N ASN A 206 25.12 -3.13 -5.49
CA ASN A 206 24.88 -4.31 -6.31
C ASN A 206 24.60 -5.57 -5.47
N SER A 207 24.57 -5.46 -4.14
CA SER A 207 24.24 -6.57 -3.26
C SER A 207 22.81 -7.05 -3.44
N ARG A 208 22.52 -8.25 -2.94
CA ARG A 208 21.20 -8.88 -3.06
C ARG A 208 20.13 -8.00 -2.44
N THR A 209 20.31 -7.54 -1.22
CA THR A 209 19.31 -6.73 -0.50
C THR A 209 19.16 -5.34 -1.09
N SER A 210 20.26 -4.69 -1.53
CA SER A 210 20.21 -3.39 -2.19
C SER A 210 19.44 -3.43 -3.51
N ARG A 211 19.64 -4.50 -4.30
CA ARG A 211 18.88 -4.72 -5.55
C ARG A 211 17.40 -5.01 -5.27
N LEU A 212 17.10 -5.76 -4.21
CA LEU A 212 15.73 -6.05 -3.81
C LEU A 212 14.97 -4.78 -3.40
N ILE A 213 15.57 -3.94 -2.55
CA ILE A 213 15.03 -2.63 -2.18
C ILE A 213 14.78 -1.77 -3.42
N LYS A 214 15.78 -1.70 -4.32
CA LYS A 214 15.65 -0.96 -5.57
C LYS A 214 14.52 -1.49 -6.45
N SER A 215 14.34 -2.81 -6.54
CA SER A 215 13.27 -3.42 -7.33
C SER A 215 11.88 -3.10 -6.77
N ALA A 216 11.71 -3.06 -5.45
CA ALA A 216 10.47 -2.62 -4.82
C ALA A 216 10.16 -1.15 -5.15
N TYR A 217 11.13 -0.24 -5.00
CA TYR A 217 10.97 1.18 -5.35
C TYR A 217 10.68 1.39 -6.84
N ASP A 218 11.43 0.72 -7.72
CA ASP A 218 11.21 0.81 -9.16
C ASP A 218 9.79 0.34 -9.51
N THR A 219 9.33 -0.77 -8.95
CA THR A 219 7.98 -1.29 -9.18
C THR A 219 6.91 -0.29 -8.76
N ASN A 220 6.93 0.18 -7.51
CA ASN A 220 5.90 1.08 -6.99
C ASN A 220 5.86 2.42 -7.72
N SER A 221 7.04 2.98 -8.07
CA SER A 221 7.11 4.24 -8.82
C SER A 221 6.60 4.12 -10.26
N ILE A 222 6.77 2.95 -10.88
CA ILE A 222 6.40 2.72 -12.28
C ILE A 222 4.92 2.35 -12.41
N ILE A 223 4.35 1.57 -11.50
CA ILE A 223 2.95 1.14 -11.53
C ILE A 223 2.02 2.33 -11.69
N LEU A 224 2.20 3.40 -10.90
CA LEU A 224 1.37 4.61 -11.01
C LEU A 224 1.38 5.22 -12.41
N LYS A 225 2.54 5.23 -13.06
CA LYS A 225 2.69 5.78 -14.42
C LYS A 225 2.08 4.88 -15.48
N LEU A 226 2.21 3.56 -15.31
CA LEU A 226 1.66 2.59 -16.25
C LEU A 226 0.15 2.48 -16.15
N ASP A 227 -0.40 2.49 -14.94
CA ASP A 227 -1.84 2.32 -14.72
C ASP A 227 -2.64 3.57 -15.12
N ASN A 228 -2.09 4.77 -14.88
CA ASN A 228 -2.77 6.04 -15.14
C ASN A 228 -2.37 6.72 -16.45
N GLY A 229 -1.36 6.19 -17.17
CA GLY A 229 -0.91 6.70 -18.46
C GLY A 229 -1.58 5.98 -19.64
N PRO A 230 -1.17 6.32 -20.87
CA PRO A 230 -1.58 5.57 -22.05
C PRO A 230 -1.07 4.12 -21.94
N GLN A 231 -1.99 3.18 -21.81
CA GLN A 231 -1.68 1.77 -21.50
C GLN A 231 -1.14 1.00 -22.72
N LEU A 232 -0.19 1.58 -23.46
CA LEU A 232 0.42 0.99 -24.64
C LEU A 232 1.16 -0.32 -24.31
N TRP A 233 1.60 -0.47 -23.05
CA TRP A 233 2.21 -1.68 -22.53
C TRP A 233 1.31 -2.93 -22.63
N ARG A 234 0.01 -2.75 -22.80
CA ARG A 234 -0.91 -3.87 -23.06
C ARG A 234 -0.67 -4.55 -24.40
N LYS A 235 -0.16 -3.81 -25.38
CA LYS A 235 0.08 -4.30 -26.76
C LYS A 235 1.54 -4.61 -27.04
N PHE A 236 2.45 -3.86 -26.45
CA PHE A 236 3.90 -4.04 -26.66
C PHE A 236 4.70 -3.60 -25.44
N ASP A 237 5.91 -4.14 -25.28
CA ASP A 237 6.79 -3.85 -24.16
C ASP A 237 7.37 -2.43 -24.24
N THR A 238 6.70 -1.45 -23.63
CA THR A 238 7.23 -0.09 -23.48
C THR A 238 8.47 -0.06 -22.57
N PHE A 239 9.27 0.99 -22.64
CA PHE A 239 10.46 1.15 -21.79
C PHE A 239 10.13 1.00 -20.28
N LEU A 240 9.07 1.67 -19.80
CA LEU A 240 8.67 1.55 -18.40
C LEU A 240 8.17 0.15 -18.04
N TYR A 241 7.47 -0.52 -18.94
CA TYR A 241 7.00 -1.89 -18.69
C TYR A 241 8.16 -2.88 -18.66
N LYS A 242 9.16 -2.73 -19.54
CA LYS A 242 10.40 -3.53 -19.47
C LYS A 242 11.12 -3.33 -18.13
N LYS A 243 11.19 -2.09 -17.65
CA LYS A 243 11.79 -1.80 -16.33
C LYS A 243 11.02 -2.47 -15.19
N LEU A 244 9.69 -2.43 -15.22
CA LEU A 244 8.85 -3.15 -14.26
C LEU A 244 9.09 -4.67 -14.33
N LYS A 245 9.12 -5.25 -15.54
CA LYS A 245 9.39 -6.68 -15.73
C LYS A 245 10.72 -7.08 -15.09
N ASN A 246 11.80 -6.34 -15.34
CA ASN A 246 13.11 -6.64 -14.78
C ASN A 246 13.13 -6.56 -13.25
N ALA A 247 12.45 -5.58 -12.68
CA ALA A 247 12.32 -5.45 -11.23
C ALA A 247 11.53 -6.63 -10.63
N GLN A 248 10.43 -7.02 -11.26
CA GLN A 248 9.60 -8.12 -10.81
C GLN A 248 10.27 -9.49 -10.99
N LEU A 249 10.99 -9.73 -12.08
CA LEU A 249 11.79 -10.94 -12.28
C LEU A 249 12.81 -11.11 -11.15
N TYR A 250 13.51 -10.03 -10.79
CA TYR A 250 14.45 -10.10 -9.68
C TYR A 250 13.79 -10.39 -8.34
N MET A 251 12.62 -9.76 -8.06
CA MET A 251 11.87 -10.05 -6.83
C MET A 251 11.34 -11.48 -6.80
N GLU A 252 10.91 -12.01 -7.93
CA GLU A 252 10.46 -13.40 -8.12
C GLU A 252 11.60 -14.39 -7.83
N ASP A 253 12.78 -14.18 -8.43
CA ASP A 253 13.95 -15.03 -8.17
C ASP A 253 14.30 -15.05 -6.68
N VAL A 254 14.33 -13.88 -6.04
CA VAL A 254 14.59 -13.79 -4.59
C VAL A 254 13.50 -14.49 -3.77
N ALA A 255 12.23 -14.35 -4.14
CA ALA A 255 11.11 -14.98 -3.43
C ALA A 255 11.19 -16.52 -3.52
N ILE A 256 11.52 -17.05 -4.68
CA ILE A 256 11.71 -18.50 -4.91
C ILE A 256 12.88 -19.02 -4.07
N ASP A 257 14.01 -18.34 -4.07
CA ASP A 257 15.17 -18.71 -3.26
C ASP A 257 14.86 -18.73 -1.76
N LEU A 258 14.18 -17.69 -1.26
CA LEU A 258 13.82 -17.58 0.15
C LEU A 258 12.80 -18.66 0.56
N LEU A 259 11.84 -18.95 -0.31
CA LEU A 259 10.88 -20.03 -0.10
C LEU A 259 11.58 -21.38 -0.06
N SER A 260 12.49 -21.66 -0.99
CA SER A 260 13.26 -22.90 -1.07
C SER A 260 14.12 -23.10 0.18
N LEU A 261 14.80 -22.03 0.62
CA LEU A 261 15.57 -22.04 1.87
C LEU A 261 14.67 -22.37 3.09
N LYS A 262 13.52 -21.71 3.19
CA LYS A 262 12.61 -21.94 4.33
C LYS A 262 12.04 -23.36 4.31
N MET A 263 11.74 -23.90 3.13
CA MET A 263 11.25 -25.29 3.00
C MET A 263 12.30 -26.31 3.46
N SER A 264 13.56 -26.13 3.11
CA SER A 264 14.64 -27.01 3.60
C SER A 264 14.75 -26.98 5.12
N LEU A 265 14.71 -25.79 5.70
CA LEU A 265 14.73 -25.61 7.18
C LEU A 265 13.46 -26.18 7.87
N PHE A 266 12.33 -26.14 7.19
CA PHE A 266 11.06 -26.66 7.73
C PHE A 266 11.03 -28.18 7.78
N SER A 267 11.56 -28.85 6.74
CA SER A 267 11.62 -30.33 6.69
C SER A 267 12.51 -30.94 7.77
N GLU A 268 13.47 -30.19 8.29
CA GLU A 268 14.39 -30.63 9.36
C GLU A 268 13.84 -30.39 10.78
N ARG A 269 12.69 -29.72 10.94
CA ARG A 269 12.12 -29.38 12.24
C ARG A 269 11.22 -30.47 12.81
N ASN A 270 11.36 -30.74 14.11
CA ASN A 270 10.37 -31.50 14.89
C ASN A 270 9.07 -30.70 15.06
N ILE A 271 7.94 -31.31 14.70
CA ILE A 271 6.58 -30.73 14.53
C ILE A 271 5.93 -30.15 15.81
N ASN A 272 6.61 -30.18 16.96
CA ASN A 272 6.06 -29.77 18.26
C ASN A 272 6.22 -28.28 18.65
N LYS A 273 6.57 -27.39 17.72
CA LYS A 273 6.67 -25.94 17.97
C LYS A 273 5.56 -25.18 17.23
N ASP A 274 5.16 -24.04 17.82
CA ASP A 274 4.28 -23.08 17.16
C ASP A 274 4.80 -22.72 15.76
N LEU A 275 3.99 -22.96 14.75
CA LEU A 275 4.32 -22.66 13.34
C LEU A 275 4.52 -21.16 13.14
N THR A 276 5.54 -20.79 12.39
CA THR A 276 5.73 -19.42 11.89
C THR A 276 4.67 -19.07 10.83
N LEU A 277 4.59 -17.82 10.42
CA LEU A 277 3.57 -17.38 9.46
C LEU A 277 3.67 -18.12 8.13
N LEU A 278 4.88 -18.20 7.57
CA LEU A 278 5.10 -18.92 6.30
C LEU A 278 4.83 -20.41 6.44
N GLU A 279 5.22 -21.02 7.56
CA GLU A 279 4.95 -22.44 7.83
C GLU A 279 3.44 -22.73 7.92
N GLN A 280 2.65 -21.80 8.49
CA GLN A 280 1.19 -21.91 8.47
C GLN A 280 0.62 -21.86 7.05
N TYR A 281 1.19 -21.02 6.18
CA TYR A 281 0.77 -20.96 4.77
C TYR A 281 1.18 -22.20 3.98
N LEU A 282 2.39 -22.72 4.21
CA LEU A 282 2.87 -23.98 3.61
C LEU A 282 2.02 -25.19 4.03
N SER A 283 1.44 -25.16 5.22
CA SER A 283 0.57 -26.21 5.74
C SER A 283 -0.91 -26.02 5.38
N CYS A 284 -1.26 -24.93 4.69
CA CYS A 284 -2.65 -24.62 4.33
C CYS A 284 -3.06 -25.35 3.04
N PRO A 285 -4.06 -26.26 3.06
CA PRO A 285 -4.47 -27.00 1.87
C PRO A 285 -5.11 -26.13 0.79
N ASP A 286 -5.57 -24.93 1.14
CA ASP A 286 -6.20 -23.97 0.21
C ASP A 286 -5.19 -23.10 -0.54
N LEU A 287 -3.88 -23.28 -0.28
CA LEU A 287 -2.78 -22.55 -0.92
C LEU A 287 -1.84 -23.53 -1.61
N ASP A 288 -1.35 -23.15 -2.78
CA ASP A 288 -0.22 -23.82 -3.42
C ASP A 288 1.03 -22.94 -3.43
N PHE A 289 2.15 -23.48 -3.94
CA PHE A 289 3.42 -22.75 -4.00
C PHE A 289 3.35 -21.47 -4.86
N LYS A 290 2.52 -21.45 -5.90
CA LYS A 290 2.36 -20.27 -6.77
C LYS A 290 1.64 -19.14 -6.03
N ASP A 291 0.62 -19.46 -5.22
CA ASP A 291 -0.03 -18.49 -4.34
C ASP A 291 0.95 -17.93 -3.31
N ILE A 292 1.81 -18.78 -2.73
CA ILE A 292 2.81 -18.38 -1.72
C ILE A 292 3.92 -17.51 -2.33
N ILE A 293 4.43 -17.85 -3.52
CA ILE A 293 5.42 -17.01 -4.24
C ILE A 293 4.81 -15.62 -4.52
N GLY A 294 3.58 -15.58 -5.04
CA GLY A 294 2.87 -14.33 -5.28
C GLY A 294 2.72 -13.48 -4.00
N MET A 295 2.39 -14.13 -2.89
CA MET A 295 2.28 -13.49 -1.58
C MET A 295 3.64 -12.92 -1.10
N ILE A 296 4.72 -13.68 -1.18
CA ILE A 296 6.07 -13.21 -0.77
C ILE A 296 6.43 -11.96 -1.58
N CYS A 297 6.24 -11.99 -2.90
CA CYS A 297 6.47 -10.82 -3.76
C CYS A 297 5.61 -9.62 -3.35
N ASP A 298 4.33 -9.83 -3.03
CA ASP A 298 3.42 -8.77 -2.59
C ASP A 298 3.85 -8.17 -1.24
N PHE A 299 4.30 -8.98 -0.29
CA PHE A 299 4.78 -8.49 1.01
C PHE A 299 6.10 -7.74 0.89
N LEU A 300 7.05 -8.23 0.11
CA LEU A 300 8.30 -7.52 -0.16
C LEU A 300 8.03 -6.17 -0.85
N LEU A 301 7.09 -6.14 -1.79
CA LEU A 301 6.70 -4.92 -2.47
C LEU A 301 6.01 -3.91 -1.52
N ALA A 302 5.09 -4.37 -0.69
CA ALA A 302 4.29 -3.50 0.16
C ALA A 302 5.03 -3.08 1.45
N GLY A 303 5.86 -3.95 2.03
CA GLY A 303 6.45 -3.75 3.36
C GLY A 303 7.67 -2.83 3.39
N ILE A 304 8.40 -2.70 2.28
CA ILE A 304 9.67 -1.97 2.27
C ILE A 304 9.44 -0.47 2.17
N ASP A 305 8.87 0.03 1.08
CA ASP A 305 8.86 1.46 0.80
C ASP A 305 7.79 2.22 1.59
N THR A 306 6.61 1.64 1.80
CA THR A 306 5.53 2.30 2.53
C THR A 306 5.92 2.65 3.96
N ALA A 307 6.48 1.69 4.69
CA ALA A 307 6.95 1.88 6.05
C ALA A 307 8.19 2.79 6.12
N THR A 308 9.09 2.69 5.13
CA THR A 308 10.27 3.56 5.01
C THR A 308 9.86 5.03 4.87
N TYR A 309 8.97 5.35 3.93
CA TYR A 309 8.53 6.73 3.74
C TYR A 309 7.71 7.24 4.92
N SER A 310 6.82 6.42 5.49
CA SER A 310 6.05 6.80 6.68
C SER A 310 6.99 7.19 7.82
N THR A 311 8.00 6.37 8.10
CA THR A 311 8.97 6.63 9.18
C THR A 311 9.86 7.82 8.86
N SER A 312 10.25 8.01 7.59
CA SER A 312 11.02 9.20 7.18
C SER A 312 10.23 10.49 7.42
N PHE A 313 8.94 10.53 7.07
CA PHE A 313 8.07 11.67 7.35
C PHE A 313 7.85 11.85 8.85
N LEU A 314 7.70 10.76 9.61
CA LEU A 314 7.57 10.82 11.07
C LEU A 314 8.78 11.48 11.71
N LEU A 315 9.97 11.02 11.38
CA LEU A 315 11.23 11.58 11.90
C LEU A 315 11.40 13.04 11.50
N TYR A 316 11.06 13.40 10.27
CA TYR A 316 11.11 14.79 9.80
C TYR A 316 10.19 15.69 10.61
N HIS A 317 8.93 15.32 10.83
CA HIS A 317 7.97 16.14 11.58
C HIS A 317 8.33 16.22 13.06
N ILE A 318 8.71 15.09 13.70
CA ILE A 318 9.17 15.10 15.09
C ILE A 318 10.41 15.99 15.26
N GLY A 319 11.34 15.94 14.31
CA GLY A 319 12.53 16.79 14.34
C GLY A 319 12.24 18.30 14.21
N LYS A 320 11.10 18.66 13.58
CA LYS A 320 10.66 20.06 13.44
C LYS A 320 9.80 20.57 14.61
N GLU A 321 9.28 19.69 15.44
CA GLU A 321 8.35 19.99 16.51
C GLU A 321 8.92 19.57 17.88
N PRO A 322 9.80 20.40 18.50
CA PRO A 322 10.46 20.05 19.76
C PRO A 322 9.48 19.70 20.90
N GLY A 323 8.31 20.32 20.92
CA GLY A 323 7.27 20.00 21.90
C GLY A 323 6.77 18.56 21.77
N VAL A 324 6.49 18.11 20.54
CA VAL A 324 6.07 16.72 20.24
C VAL A 324 7.19 15.74 20.60
N GLN A 325 8.44 16.07 20.25
CA GLN A 325 9.59 15.26 20.60
C GLN A 325 9.74 15.06 22.12
N MET A 326 9.53 16.13 22.88
CA MET A 326 9.62 16.09 24.36
C MET A 326 8.52 15.22 24.96
N GLU A 327 7.29 15.31 24.48
CA GLU A 327 6.19 14.48 24.99
C GLU A 327 6.39 13.00 24.63
N LEU A 328 6.85 12.70 23.41
CA LEU A 328 7.24 11.33 23.02
C LEU A 328 8.37 10.79 23.91
N TYR A 329 9.36 11.63 24.24
CA TYR A 329 10.45 11.25 25.13
C TYR A 329 9.94 10.93 26.54
N LYS A 330 9.06 11.78 27.11
CA LYS A 330 8.46 11.55 28.43
C LYS A 330 7.66 10.24 28.48
N GLU A 331 6.82 9.99 27.47
CA GLU A 331 6.07 8.75 27.37
C GLU A 331 6.99 7.54 27.25
N ALA A 332 7.97 7.59 26.36
CA ALA A 332 8.94 6.53 26.16
C ALA A 332 9.74 6.24 27.44
N HIS A 333 10.20 7.27 28.16
CA HIS A 333 10.96 7.12 29.40
C HIS A 333 10.13 6.52 30.53
N LYS A 334 8.83 6.84 30.59
CA LYS A 334 7.89 6.24 31.54
C LYS A 334 7.64 4.76 31.25
N LEU A 335 7.47 4.40 29.98
CA LEU A 335 7.11 3.03 29.56
C LEU A 335 8.33 2.10 29.45
N LEU A 336 9.48 2.65 29.14
CA LEU A 336 10.76 1.95 28.93
C LEU A 336 11.84 2.57 29.81
N PRO A 337 11.86 2.23 31.12
CA PRO A 337 12.74 2.90 32.09
C PRO A 337 14.23 2.62 31.85
N ASN A 338 14.58 1.52 31.19
CA ASN A 338 15.93 1.16 30.83
C ASN A 338 16.12 1.13 29.31
N LYS A 339 17.34 1.50 28.86
CA LYS A 339 17.68 1.46 27.42
C LYS A 339 17.48 0.12 26.74
N ASN A 340 17.59 -0.96 27.50
CA ASN A 340 17.45 -2.34 27.00
C ASN A 340 16.08 -2.95 27.31
N SER A 341 15.14 -2.15 27.84
CA SER A 341 13.77 -2.62 28.07
C SER A 341 13.13 -3.00 26.73
N PRO A 342 12.62 -4.24 26.57
CA PRO A 342 11.96 -4.62 25.33
C PRO A 342 10.60 -3.95 25.23
N VAL A 343 10.20 -3.59 24.01
CA VAL A 343 8.83 -3.18 23.72
C VAL A 343 7.95 -4.42 23.83
N THR A 344 7.01 -4.41 24.78
CA THR A 344 6.03 -5.47 25.00
C THR A 344 4.67 -5.07 24.45
N GLU A 345 3.73 -6.02 24.42
CA GLU A 345 2.33 -5.73 24.06
C GLU A 345 1.72 -4.66 25.00
N GLN A 346 2.04 -4.72 26.30
CA GLN A 346 1.59 -3.72 27.27
C GLN A 346 2.15 -2.34 26.95
N VAL A 347 3.46 -2.23 26.67
CA VAL A 347 4.08 -0.96 26.24
C VAL A 347 3.40 -0.40 25.01
N LEU A 348 3.11 -1.25 23.99
CA LEU A 348 2.38 -0.81 22.80
C LEU A 348 0.97 -0.34 23.15
N ASN A 349 0.27 -1.02 24.08
CA ASN A 349 -1.08 -0.62 24.46
C ASN A 349 -1.10 0.73 25.17
N ASP A 350 -0.10 1.02 25.99
CA ASP A 350 0.01 2.22 26.82
C ASP A 350 0.69 3.42 26.11
N ALA A 351 1.27 3.20 24.92
CA ALA A 351 1.90 4.25 24.11
C ALA A 351 0.85 5.12 23.39
N TYR A 352 0.07 5.89 24.15
CA TYR A 352 -1.03 6.68 23.64
C TYR A 352 -0.59 7.85 22.77
N TYR A 353 0.44 8.58 23.24
CA TYR A 353 0.93 9.75 22.53
C TYR A 353 1.67 9.36 21.24
N ALA A 354 2.48 8.29 21.28
CA ALA A 354 3.12 7.75 20.08
C ALA A 354 2.08 7.31 19.02
N LYS A 355 1.01 6.65 19.43
CA LYS A 355 -0.10 6.29 18.53
C LYS A 355 -0.82 7.50 17.96
N ALA A 356 -1.06 8.53 18.78
CA ALA A 356 -1.69 9.77 18.33
C ALA A 356 -0.78 10.51 17.33
N THR A 357 0.52 10.58 17.60
CA THR A 357 1.52 11.17 16.70
C THR A 357 1.54 10.43 15.35
N LEU A 358 1.47 9.10 15.35
CA LEU A 358 1.42 8.31 14.12
C LEU A 358 0.12 8.55 13.33
N LYS A 359 -1.03 8.65 14.00
CA LYS A 359 -2.31 8.98 13.36
C LYS A 359 -2.27 10.38 12.73
N GLU A 360 -1.70 11.36 13.44
CA GLU A 360 -1.55 12.72 12.93
C GLU A 360 -0.59 12.77 11.73
N LEU A 361 0.48 11.98 11.75
CA LEU A 361 1.34 11.82 10.58
C LEU A 361 0.56 11.35 9.36
N PHE A 362 -0.24 10.30 9.50
CA PHE A 362 -1.01 9.76 8.37
C PHE A 362 -2.09 10.73 7.88
N ARG A 363 -2.61 11.59 8.75
CA ARG A 363 -3.50 12.68 8.35
C ARG A 363 -2.76 13.73 7.51
N LEU A 364 -1.56 14.13 7.94
CA LEU A 364 -0.75 15.17 7.28
C LEU A 364 -0.04 14.67 6.02
N ARG A 365 0.44 13.43 6.04
CA ARG A 365 1.28 12.81 4.99
C ARG A 365 0.82 11.38 4.72
N PRO A 366 -0.36 11.18 4.13
CA PRO A 366 -0.79 9.84 3.74
C PRO A 366 0.15 9.29 2.67
N ILE A 367 0.56 8.04 2.83
CA ILE A 367 1.44 7.38 1.85
C ILE A 367 0.69 7.11 0.54
N SER A 368 -0.57 6.69 0.63
CA SER A 368 -1.44 6.59 -0.54
C SER A 368 -2.26 7.87 -0.69
N VAL A 369 -2.12 8.53 -1.82
CA VAL A 369 -2.85 9.78 -2.12
C VAL A 369 -4.31 9.55 -2.53
N GLY A 370 -4.72 8.30 -2.69
CA GLY A 370 -6.10 7.92 -3.01
C GLY A 370 -6.29 6.41 -2.96
N ILE A 371 -7.53 6.00 -2.78
CA ILE A 371 -7.98 4.61 -2.82
C ILE A 371 -9.06 4.53 -3.89
N GLY A 372 -8.84 3.70 -4.91
CA GLY A 372 -9.80 3.52 -6.00
C GLY A 372 -10.78 2.37 -5.73
N ARG A 373 -12.03 2.59 -6.11
CA ARG A 373 -13.10 1.59 -6.18
C ARG A 373 -13.85 1.72 -7.48
N VAL A 374 -14.29 0.60 -8.01
CA VAL A 374 -15.28 0.56 -9.08
C VAL A 374 -16.62 0.24 -8.43
N LEU A 375 -17.63 1.03 -8.71
CA LEU A 375 -18.94 0.86 -8.09
C LEU A 375 -19.65 -0.37 -8.66
N ASP A 376 -20.15 -1.23 -7.76
CA ASP A 376 -20.97 -2.39 -8.14
C ASP A 376 -22.42 -2.01 -8.43
N GLU A 377 -22.86 -0.85 -7.97
CA GLU A 377 -24.21 -0.29 -8.19
C GLU A 377 -24.17 1.24 -8.27
N THR A 378 -25.22 1.85 -8.79
CA THR A 378 -25.35 3.30 -8.83
C THR A 378 -25.43 3.89 -7.42
N ALA A 379 -24.63 4.92 -7.14
CA ALA A 379 -24.56 5.59 -5.85
C ALA A 379 -24.70 7.11 -5.97
N VAL A 380 -25.03 7.78 -4.88
CA VAL A 380 -25.18 9.24 -4.84
C VAL A 380 -24.11 9.84 -3.95
N PHE A 381 -23.28 10.74 -4.49
CA PHE A 381 -22.24 11.47 -3.77
C PHE A 381 -22.46 12.98 -3.87
N SER A 382 -22.56 13.67 -2.75
CA SER A 382 -22.83 15.12 -2.68
C SER A 382 -23.98 15.58 -3.60
N GLY A 383 -25.04 14.77 -3.75
CA GLY A 383 -26.20 15.07 -4.56
C GLY A 383 -26.05 14.79 -6.07
N TYR A 384 -24.97 14.14 -6.48
CA TYR A 384 -24.75 13.68 -7.86
C TYR A 384 -24.95 12.16 -7.95
N GLU A 385 -25.69 11.73 -8.97
CA GLU A 385 -25.85 10.32 -9.28
C GLU A 385 -24.64 9.82 -10.08
N VAL A 386 -23.93 8.83 -9.53
CA VAL A 386 -22.78 8.18 -10.16
C VAL A 386 -23.19 6.76 -10.54
N PRO A 387 -23.17 6.41 -11.84
CA PRO A 387 -23.60 5.09 -12.30
C PRO A 387 -22.64 3.98 -11.89
N GLN A 388 -23.14 2.74 -11.94
CA GLN A 388 -22.37 1.52 -11.86
C GLN A 388 -21.17 1.55 -12.82
N ASP A 389 -20.12 0.76 -12.53
CA ASP A 389 -18.89 0.60 -13.31
C ASP A 389 -18.02 1.86 -13.45
N VAL A 390 -18.31 2.92 -12.70
CA VAL A 390 -17.45 4.10 -12.59
C VAL A 390 -16.45 3.92 -11.42
N CYS A 391 -15.21 4.37 -11.65
CA CYS A 391 -14.14 4.33 -10.66
C CYS A 391 -14.03 5.66 -9.91
#